data_5d7408a1dabde22cf64e7d8a1bbd4f92
#
_entry.id   5d7408a1dabde22cf64e7d8a1bbd4f92
#
_cell.length_a   1.000
_cell.length_b   1.000
_cell.length_c   1.000
_cell.angle_alpha   90.00
_cell.angle_beta   90.00
_cell.angle_gamma   90.00
#
_symmetry.space_group_name_H-M   'P 1'
#
loop_
_entity.id
_entity.type
_entity.pdbx_description
1 polymer ?
#
loop_
_entity_poly.entity_id
_entity_poly.type
_entity_poly.pdbx_seq_one_letter_code
_entity_poly.pdbx_strand_id
1 'polypeptide(L)'
;MKRTLIHNATIVNEGQSVKGSVVIEDGRIAEVLTNWKPLSAPCDETIDATGCYLLPGIIDDHVHFRDPGLTHKADILTESRAAAAGGVTSIMDMPNTNPVTTTLDALNAKLDLLNEKCIVNHSCYFGATNDNYSEFGKLDKHRVCGIKLFMGSSTGNMLVDKMNSLLNIFNGTDMLIAAHCEDQETIKNNIAKYKEMFAGENDIPIGKHPYIRSSAACYASSELAVRLARIAGARLHILHVSTAKELQLFNDYSLSEKHITAEACVAHLLFTLSDYRTLGARIKCNPAIKKQADRDALRAAVNSGLIDVIATDHAPHLLSEKEGGALKAMSGMPMIQFSLVSMLQLVDEGIFTLETIVEKMCHAPAQIYRINERGYIREGYRADLVLVRPDALWEVTADKVLSKCGWSPLEGHTFNWKVERTFANGHPVYSDGMVDDAYRGEELRFGE
;
A
#
# COMPACT_ATOMS: atom_id res chain seq x y z
N MET A 1 27.21 4.73 -21.20
CA MET A 1 26.00 4.24 -20.49
C MET A 1 26.47 3.09 -19.63
N LYS A 2 26.09 3.09 -18.34
CA LYS A 2 26.50 2.03 -17.40
C LYS A 2 25.58 0.83 -17.57
N ARG A 3 26.15 -0.35 -17.82
CA ARG A 3 25.43 -1.63 -17.86
C ARG A 3 25.73 -2.41 -16.57
N THR A 4 24.68 -2.79 -15.86
CA THR A 4 24.79 -3.57 -14.62
C THR A 4 24.10 -4.92 -14.81
N LEU A 5 24.83 -6.00 -14.54
CA LEU A 5 24.33 -7.38 -14.56
C LEU A 5 23.95 -7.81 -13.14
N ILE A 6 22.70 -8.16 -12.91
CA ILE A 6 22.27 -8.92 -11.73
C ILE A 6 22.32 -10.40 -12.12
N HIS A 7 23.31 -11.13 -11.58
CA HIS A 7 23.67 -12.48 -12.02
C HIS A 7 23.17 -13.55 -11.06
N ASN A 8 22.69 -14.69 -11.61
CA ASN A 8 22.32 -15.90 -10.86
C ASN A 8 21.16 -15.77 -9.86
N ALA A 9 20.22 -14.86 -10.07
CA ALA A 9 19.01 -14.78 -9.25
C ALA A 9 18.00 -15.90 -9.57
N THR A 10 17.06 -16.13 -8.66
CA THR A 10 15.76 -16.71 -9.01
C THR A 10 14.81 -15.55 -9.32
N ILE A 11 14.50 -15.38 -10.59
CA ILE A 11 13.56 -14.34 -11.06
C ILE A 11 12.13 -14.82 -10.81
N VAL A 12 11.34 -14.03 -10.07
CA VAL A 12 9.90 -14.30 -9.84
C VAL A 12 9.09 -13.27 -10.60
N ASN A 13 8.43 -13.68 -11.65
CA ASN A 13 7.70 -12.78 -12.53
C ASN A 13 6.62 -13.56 -13.30
N GLU A 14 5.45 -12.95 -13.50
CA GLU A 14 4.36 -13.49 -14.32
C GLU A 14 4.00 -14.95 -13.98
N GLY A 15 3.82 -15.23 -12.69
CA GLY A 15 3.41 -16.54 -12.21
C GLY A 15 4.50 -17.63 -12.26
N GLN A 16 5.75 -17.26 -12.49
CA GLN A 16 6.88 -18.21 -12.62
C GLN A 16 8.06 -17.80 -11.75
N SER A 17 8.79 -18.81 -11.27
CA SER A 17 10.08 -18.67 -10.61
C SER A 17 11.15 -19.41 -11.41
N VAL A 18 12.07 -18.68 -12.05
CA VAL A 18 13.08 -19.25 -12.94
C VAL A 18 14.48 -18.75 -12.61
N LYS A 19 15.50 -19.59 -12.73
CA LYS A 19 16.90 -19.14 -12.62
C LYS A 19 17.27 -18.30 -13.83
N GLY A 20 17.90 -17.14 -13.55
CA GLY A 20 18.27 -16.21 -14.61
C GLY A 20 19.11 -15.04 -14.14
N SER A 21 19.31 -14.11 -15.04
CA SER A 21 20.03 -12.85 -14.80
C SER A 21 19.31 -11.72 -15.51
N VAL A 22 19.48 -10.51 -15.02
CA VAL A 22 18.86 -9.30 -15.62
C VAL A 22 19.96 -8.27 -15.86
N VAL A 23 19.94 -7.66 -17.04
CA VAL A 23 20.80 -6.53 -17.37
C VAL A 23 20.02 -5.23 -17.28
N ILE A 24 20.56 -4.30 -16.51
CA ILE A 24 20.04 -2.92 -16.39
C ILE A 24 20.93 -2.01 -17.25
N GLU A 25 20.31 -1.18 -18.10
CA GLU A 25 20.97 -0.16 -18.90
C GLU A 25 20.06 1.07 -18.99
N ASP A 26 20.59 2.27 -18.73
CA ASP A 26 19.86 3.54 -18.80
C ASP A 26 18.51 3.55 -18.04
N GLY A 27 18.50 2.97 -16.86
CA GLY A 27 17.30 2.92 -16.02
C GLY A 27 16.23 1.90 -16.46
N ARG A 28 16.53 1.10 -17.48
CA ARG A 28 15.63 0.10 -18.05
C ARG A 28 16.19 -1.31 -17.92
N ILE A 29 15.32 -2.28 -17.99
CA ILE A 29 15.67 -3.70 -18.15
C ILE A 29 16.06 -3.90 -19.62
N ALA A 30 17.35 -4.03 -19.89
CA ALA A 30 17.86 -4.22 -21.25
C ALA A 30 17.74 -5.65 -21.71
N GLU A 31 18.03 -6.62 -20.83
CA GLU A 31 17.97 -8.05 -21.14
C GLU A 31 17.46 -8.86 -19.95
N VAL A 32 16.64 -9.85 -20.24
CA VAL A 32 16.28 -10.93 -19.30
C VAL A 32 16.87 -12.23 -19.81
N LEU A 33 17.85 -12.75 -19.06
CA LEU A 33 18.67 -13.90 -19.46
C LEU A 33 18.21 -15.14 -18.72
N THR A 34 17.26 -15.85 -19.32
CA THR A 34 16.78 -17.17 -18.86
C THR A 34 17.13 -18.23 -19.92
N ASN A 35 17.05 -19.51 -19.56
CA ASN A 35 17.20 -20.61 -20.53
C ASN A 35 18.51 -20.55 -21.34
N TRP A 36 19.64 -20.20 -20.68
CA TRP A 36 20.96 -20.13 -21.33
C TRP A 36 21.11 -19.07 -22.42
N LYS A 37 20.22 -18.07 -22.48
CA LYS A 37 20.38 -16.91 -23.36
C LYS A 37 21.72 -16.24 -23.05
N PRO A 38 22.65 -16.10 -24.05
CA PRO A 38 23.93 -15.46 -23.83
C PRO A 38 23.76 -13.96 -23.62
N LEU A 39 24.68 -13.35 -22.86
CA LEU A 39 24.79 -11.91 -22.70
C LEU A 39 25.16 -11.27 -24.03
N SER A 40 24.43 -10.22 -24.45
CA SER A 40 24.62 -9.57 -25.76
C SER A 40 25.91 -8.73 -25.85
N ALA A 41 26.34 -8.14 -24.73
CA ALA A 41 27.52 -7.32 -24.60
C ALA A 41 28.06 -7.32 -23.16
N PRO A 42 29.35 -7.02 -22.92
CA PRO A 42 29.92 -6.91 -21.57
C PRO A 42 29.18 -5.92 -20.70
N CYS A 43 29.19 -6.14 -19.39
CA CYS A 43 28.66 -5.22 -18.39
C CYS A 43 29.78 -4.56 -17.60
N ASP A 44 29.54 -3.29 -17.17
CA ASP A 44 30.51 -2.50 -16.40
C ASP A 44 30.54 -2.97 -14.92
N GLU A 45 29.43 -3.50 -14.45
CA GLU A 45 29.25 -3.98 -13.08
C GLU A 45 28.49 -5.30 -13.07
N THR A 46 28.87 -6.18 -12.16
CA THR A 46 28.14 -7.43 -11.90
C THR A 46 27.80 -7.55 -10.42
N ILE A 47 26.52 -7.79 -10.13
CA ILE A 47 26.00 -8.06 -8.80
C ILE A 47 25.72 -9.57 -8.74
N ASP A 48 26.41 -10.28 -7.89
CA ASP A 48 26.13 -11.70 -7.65
C ASP A 48 24.89 -11.85 -6.76
N ALA A 49 23.84 -12.38 -7.35
CA ALA A 49 22.55 -12.62 -6.71
C ALA A 49 22.33 -14.12 -6.39
N THR A 50 23.41 -14.91 -6.32
CA THR A 50 23.32 -16.32 -6.00
C THR A 50 22.63 -16.54 -4.65
N GLY A 51 21.58 -17.38 -4.64
CA GLY A 51 20.76 -17.63 -3.45
C GLY A 51 19.69 -16.59 -3.18
N CYS A 52 19.62 -15.52 -3.96
CA CYS A 52 18.58 -14.48 -3.84
C CYS A 52 17.43 -14.70 -4.83
N TYR A 53 16.31 -14.10 -4.52
CA TYR A 53 15.19 -13.92 -5.43
C TYR A 53 15.17 -12.48 -5.94
N LEU A 54 14.96 -12.32 -7.24
CA LEU A 54 14.76 -11.02 -7.89
C LEU A 54 13.30 -10.86 -8.26
N LEU A 55 12.65 -9.87 -7.67
CA LEU A 55 11.25 -9.55 -7.89
C LEU A 55 11.13 -8.22 -8.63
N PRO A 56 10.03 -7.94 -9.34
CA PRO A 56 9.70 -6.57 -9.70
C PRO A 56 9.62 -5.71 -8.43
N GLY A 57 9.91 -4.43 -8.53
CA GLY A 57 9.76 -3.51 -7.41
C GLY A 57 8.32 -3.45 -6.93
N ILE A 58 8.15 -3.44 -5.60
CA ILE A 58 6.83 -3.37 -4.98
C ILE A 58 6.17 -2.02 -5.29
N ILE A 59 4.88 -2.05 -5.60
CA ILE A 59 4.02 -0.89 -5.79
C ILE A 59 3.03 -0.82 -4.63
N ASP A 60 3.16 0.19 -3.79
CA ASP A 60 2.26 0.42 -2.66
C ASP A 60 1.28 1.55 -3.01
N ASP A 61 0.05 1.19 -3.31
CA ASP A 61 -0.98 2.13 -3.75
C ASP A 61 -1.72 2.81 -2.60
N HIS A 62 -1.28 2.57 -1.34
CA HIS A 62 -1.97 3.09 -0.17
C HIS A 62 -1.01 3.53 0.95
N VAL A 63 -0.51 4.76 0.85
CA VAL A 63 0.39 5.33 1.87
C VAL A 63 -0.05 6.73 2.31
N HIS A 64 0.37 7.12 3.53
CA HIS A 64 0.15 8.43 4.13
C HIS A 64 1.48 9.00 4.60
N PHE A 65 2.23 9.66 3.74
CA PHE A 65 3.55 10.22 4.04
C PHE A 65 3.51 11.52 4.86
N ARG A 66 2.30 12.01 5.18
CA ARG A 66 2.06 13.11 6.10
C ARG A 66 2.55 14.49 5.66
N ASP A 67 3.20 14.62 4.52
CA ASP A 67 3.68 15.87 3.94
C ASP A 67 2.74 16.31 2.79
N PRO A 68 2.24 17.52 2.78
CA PRO A 68 2.54 18.66 3.67
C PRO A 68 1.79 18.66 5.00
N GLY A 69 2.30 19.45 5.94
CA GLY A 69 1.59 19.95 7.12
C GLY A 69 1.51 19.05 8.33
N LEU A 70 1.82 17.76 8.21
CA LEU A 70 1.85 16.81 9.33
C LEU A 70 3.27 16.21 9.53
N THR A 71 4.28 16.96 9.11
CA THR A 71 5.68 16.53 9.05
C THR A 71 6.34 16.28 10.41
N HIS A 72 5.68 16.63 11.50
CA HIS A 72 6.10 16.24 12.85
C HIS A 72 5.99 14.72 13.08
N LYS A 73 5.10 14.03 12.37
CA LYS A 73 4.88 12.57 12.47
C LYS A 73 5.74 11.79 11.48
N ALA A 74 5.81 12.28 10.23
CA ALA A 74 6.48 11.67 9.10
C ALA A 74 6.57 12.68 7.95
N ASP A 75 7.51 12.50 7.03
CA ASP A 75 7.63 13.32 5.83
C ASP A 75 8.03 12.46 4.61
N ILE A 76 7.91 13.03 3.41
CA ILE A 76 8.14 12.31 2.16
C ILE A 76 9.53 11.68 2.13
N LEU A 77 10.57 12.37 2.59
CA LEU A 77 11.93 11.82 2.53
C LEU A 77 12.10 10.64 3.48
N THR A 78 11.67 10.76 4.74
CA THR A 78 11.83 9.69 5.73
C THR A 78 11.01 8.45 5.38
N GLU A 79 9.78 8.65 4.89
CA GLU A 79 8.92 7.50 4.57
C GLU A 79 9.30 6.85 3.24
N SER A 80 9.85 7.62 2.29
CA SER A 80 10.41 7.02 1.06
C SER A 80 11.72 6.25 1.32
N ARG A 81 12.52 6.63 2.34
CA ARG A 81 13.62 5.80 2.86
C ARG A 81 13.12 4.46 3.39
N ALA A 82 12.08 4.51 4.22
CA ALA A 82 11.44 3.30 4.74
C ALA A 82 10.87 2.42 3.62
N ALA A 83 10.26 3.03 2.60
CA ALA A 83 9.79 2.36 1.39
C ALA A 83 10.93 1.65 0.65
N ALA A 84 12.00 2.36 0.33
CA ALA A 84 13.17 1.80 -0.35
C ALA A 84 13.78 0.62 0.42
N ALA A 85 13.95 0.74 1.74
CA ALA A 85 14.45 -0.34 2.58
C ALA A 85 13.51 -1.55 2.66
N GLY A 86 12.21 -1.32 2.43
CA GLY A 86 11.17 -2.36 2.34
C GLY A 86 11.02 -3.02 0.97
N GLY A 87 11.79 -2.61 -0.04
CA GLY A 87 11.65 -3.14 -1.41
C GLY A 87 10.56 -2.44 -2.23
N VAL A 88 9.97 -1.36 -1.70
CA VAL A 88 8.94 -0.58 -2.40
C VAL A 88 9.61 0.44 -3.30
N THR A 89 9.30 0.37 -4.58
CA THR A 89 9.88 1.24 -5.62
C THR A 89 8.91 2.29 -6.14
N SER A 90 7.62 2.12 -5.85
CA SER A 90 6.57 3.03 -6.29
C SER A 90 5.50 3.20 -5.23
N ILE A 91 5.07 4.44 -4.98
CA ILE A 91 4.04 4.76 -3.99
C ILE A 91 2.94 5.65 -4.55
N MET A 92 1.73 5.56 -3.98
CA MET A 92 0.62 6.46 -4.24
C MET A 92 0.16 7.09 -2.92
N ASP A 93 0.46 8.37 -2.74
CA ASP A 93 0.22 9.04 -1.46
C ASP A 93 -1.19 9.62 -1.36
N MET A 94 -1.80 9.40 -0.20
CA MET A 94 -3.19 9.79 0.10
C MET A 94 -3.36 11.30 0.30
N PRO A 95 -4.56 11.86 0.00
CA PRO A 95 -4.78 13.31 -0.04
C PRO A 95 -5.04 13.97 1.32
N ASN A 96 -5.14 13.21 2.41
CA ASN A 96 -5.54 13.71 3.74
C ASN A 96 -4.38 14.33 4.53
N THR A 97 -3.70 15.27 3.90
CA THR A 97 -2.61 16.10 4.43
C THR A 97 -3.14 17.46 4.94
N ASN A 98 -2.28 18.41 5.25
CA ASN A 98 -2.66 19.77 5.62
C ASN A 98 -1.81 20.81 4.85
N PRO A 99 -2.36 21.49 3.82
CA PRO A 99 -3.75 21.39 3.37
C PRO A 99 -4.09 20.02 2.77
N VAL A 100 -5.38 19.68 2.73
CA VAL A 100 -5.89 18.48 2.04
C VAL A 100 -5.77 18.66 0.51
N THR A 101 -5.47 17.58 -0.21
CA THR A 101 -5.29 17.61 -1.67
C THR A 101 -6.63 17.48 -2.40
N THR A 102 -7.45 18.53 -2.32
CA THR A 102 -8.83 18.58 -2.86
C THR A 102 -9.05 19.71 -3.86
N THR A 103 -7.98 20.42 -4.21
CA THR A 103 -7.94 21.46 -5.25
C THR A 103 -6.77 21.22 -6.19
N LEU A 104 -6.81 21.77 -7.40
CA LEU A 104 -5.70 21.63 -8.37
C LEU A 104 -4.40 22.24 -7.84
N ASP A 105 -4.47 23.37 -7.14
CA ASP A 105 -3.29 24.04 -6.58
C ASP A 105 -2.63 23.15 -5.50
N ALA A 106 -3.44 22.57 -4.59
CA ALA A 106 -2.92 21.66 -3.57
C ALA A 106 -2.35 20.37 -4.18
N LEU A 107 -2.97 19.86 -5.25
CA LEU A 107 -2.47 18.69 -5.99
C LEU A 107 -1.11 18.98 -6.63
N ASN A 108 -0.98 20.07 -7.35
CA ASN A 108 0.28 20.46 -7.99
C ASN A 108 1.38 20.70 -6.96
N ALA A 109 1.09 21.43 -5.88
CA ALA A 109 2.04 21.63 -4.80
C ALA A 109 2.51 20.33 -4.15
N LYS A 110 1.61 19.34 -4.00
CA LYS A 110 1.97 18.03 -3.46
C LYS A 110 2.82 17.21 -4.43
N LEU A 111 2.51 17.23 -5.73
CA LEU A 111 3.33 16.58 -6.75
C LEU A 111 4.74 17.21 -6.80
N ASP A 112 4.84 18.52 -6.68
CA ASP A 112 6.14 19.23 -6.62
C ASP A 112 6.95 18.80 -5.40
N LEU A 113 6.33 18.68 -4.21
CA LEU A 113 6.98 18.17 -3.01
C LEU A 113 7.46 16.72 -3.15
N LEU A 114 6.64 15.87 -3.80
CA LEU A 114 7.02 14.48 -4.09
C LEU A 114 8.23 14.45 -5.05
N ASN A 115 8.22 15.22 -6.12
CA ASN A 115 9.34 15.33 -7.06
C ASN A 115 10.63 15.83 -6.38
N GLU A 116 10.51 16.75 -5.42
CA GLU A 116 11.67 17.30 -4.70
C GLU A 116 12.27 16.31 -3.69
N LYS A 117 11.43 15.52 -3.00
CA LYS A 117 11.85 14.79 -1.78
C LYS A 117 11.83 13.27 -1.89
N CYS A 118 10.96 12.69 -2.74
CA CYS A 118 10.76 11.26 -2.77
C CYS A 118 11.90 10.52 -3.50
N ILE A 119 12.49 9.52 -2.85
CA ILE A 119 13.57 8.73 -3.44
C ILE A 119 13.06 7.50 -4.20
N VAL A 120 11.77 7.19 -4.12
CA VAL A 120 11.11 6.15 -4.92
C VAL A 120 10.12 6.79 -5.90
N ASN A 121 9.65 6.04 -6.89
CA ASN A 121 8.67 6.56 -7.85
C ASN A 121 7.34 6.87 -7.13
N HIS A 122 6.61 7.86 -7.62
CA HIS A 122 5.49 8.39 -6.86
C HIS A 122 4.37 8.96 -7.72
N SER A 123 3.18 8.95 -7.14
CA SER A 123 2.03 9.77 -7.52
C SER A 123 1.21 10.07 -6.26
N CYS A 124 0.12 10.82 -6.41
CA CYS A 124 -0.82 11.03 -5.32
C CYS A 124 -2.27 11.04 -5.83
N TYR A 125 -3.19 10.80 -4.88
CA TYR A 125 -4.62 10.88 -5.15
C TYR A 125 -5.14 12.30 -5.05
N PHE A 126 -6.16 12.59 -5.85
CA PHE A 126 -7.03 13.74 -5.64
C PHE A 126 -8.17 13.36 -4.70
N GLY A 127 -8.39 14.14 -3.65
CA GLY A 127 -9.42 13.86 -2.67
C GLY A 127 -10.81 14.37 -3.09
N ALA A 128 -11.81 13.51 -3.07
CA ALA A 128 -13.21 13.90 -3.24
C ALA A 128 -13.74 14.54 -1.96
N THR A 129 -14.65 15.52 -2.15
CA THR A 129 -15.46 16.14 -1.10
C THR A 129 -16.92 16.16 -1.52
N ASN A 130 -17.83 16.62 -0.64
CA ASN A 130 -19.23 16.79 -1.02
C ASN A 130 -19.46 17.78 -2.18
N ASP A 131 -18.47 18.63 -2.49
CA ASP A 131 -18.72 19.82 -3.33
C ASP A 131 -17.72 20.00 -4.50
N ASN A 132 -16.66 19.14 -4.63
CA ASN A 132 -15.57 19.36 -5.61
C ASN A 132 -15.56 18.45 -6.84
N TYR A 133 -16.60 17.66 -7.09
CA TYR A 133 -16.66 16.75 -8.24
C TYR A 133 -16.51 17.46 -9.60
N SER A 134 -16.84 18.76 -9.70
CA SER A 134 -16.62 19.56 -10.91
C SER A 134 -15.13 19.77 -11.27
N GLU A 135 -14.22 19.53 -10.34
CA GLU A 135 -12.77 19.63 -10.59
C GLU A 135 -12.22 18.39 -11.31
N PHE A 136 -12.91 17.25 -11.26
CA PHE A 136 -12.38 15.98 -11.77
C PHE A 136 -12.05 16.02 -13.27
N GLY A 137 -12.86 16.70 -14.07
CA GLY A 137 -12.62 16.88 -15.50
C GLY A 137 -11.38 17.74 -15.86
N LYS A 138 -10.77 18.40 -14.87
CA LYS A 138 -9.56 19.22 -15.05
C LYS A 138 -8.28 18.46 -14.64
N LEU A 139 -8.40 17.27 -14.05
CA LEU A 139 -7.27 16.47 -13.60
C LEU A 139 -6.53 15.88 -14.80
N ASP A 140 -5.21 15.91 -14.75
CA ASP A 140 -4.38 15.15 -15.69
C ASP A 140 -4.34 13.68 -15.25
N LYS A 141 -5.16 12.85 -15.89
CA LYS A 141 -5.26 11.42 -15.60
C LYS A 141 -4.00 10.61 -15.92
N HIS A 142 -3.03 11.21 -16.64
CA HIS A 142 -1.73 10.58 -16.86
C HIS A 142 -0.74 10.83 -15.73
N ARG A 143 -1.08 11.69 -14.76
CA ARG A 143 -0.22 12.05 -13.60
C ARG A 143 -0.85 11.66 -12.26
N VAL A 144 -2.18 11.71 -12.16
CA VAL A 144 -2.93 11.46 -10.92
C VAL A 144 -3.41 10.02 -10.90
N CYS A 145 -3.06 9.27 -9.84
CA CYS A 145 -3.36 7.83 -9.78
C CYS A 145 -4.87 7.52 -9.65
N GLY A 146 -5.67 8.44 -9.12
CA GLY A 146 -7.11 8.24 -8.96
C GLY A 146 -7.76 9.26 -8.02
N ILE A 147 -9.06 9.06 -7.82
CA ILE A 147 -9.88 9.85 -6.90
C ILE A 147 -9.97 9.10 -5.57
N LYS A 148 -9.53 9.69 -4.47
CA LYS A 148 -9.73 9.13 -3.13
C LYS A 148 -11.06 9.57 -2.57
N LEU A 149 -11.90 8.62 -2.20
CA LEU A 149 -13.22 8.81 -1.60
C LEU A 149 -13.23 8.29 -0.16
N PHE A 150 -13.58 9.13 0.80
CA PHE A 150 -13.82 8.73 2.18
C PHE A 150 -15.32 8.67 2.44
N MET A 151 -15.90 7.45 2.45
CA MET A 151 -17.27 7.17 2.87
C MET A 151 -17.35 6.85 4.37
N GLY A 152 -16.30 7.15 5.11
CA GLY A 152 -16.12 6.94 6.55
C GLY A 152 -15.24 8.02 7.15
N SER A 153 -14.91 7.90 8.44
CA SER A 153 -14.10 8.89 9.18
C SER A 153 -12.87 9.33 8.40
N SER A 154 -12.76 10.62 8.17
CA SER A 154 -11.60 11.25 7.56
C SER A 154 -11.15 12.46 8.37
N THR A 155 -9.93 12.95 8.10
CA THR A 155 -9.43 14.23 8.57
C THR A 155 -9.80 15.34 7.59
N GLY A 156 -9.97 16.56 8.10
CA GLY A 156 -10.41 17.70 7.29
C GLY A 156 -11.84 17.56 6.77
N ASN A 157 -12.17 18.25 5.68
CA ASN A 157 -13.50 18.25 5.07
C ASN A 157 -13.64 17.20 3.95
N MET A 158 -13.08 16.00 4.16
CA MET A 158 -13.03 14.96 3.12
C MET A 158 -14.07 13.85 3.29
N LEU A 159 -14.91 13.89 4.33
CA LEU A 159 -16.01 12.95 4.47
C LEU A 159 -17.08 13.25 3.42
N VAL A 160 -17.43 12.25 2.60
CA VAL A 160 -18.54 12.33 1.65
C VAL A 160 -19.68 11.46 2.18
N ASP A 161 -20.71 12.10 2.71
CA ASP A 161 -21.86 11.48 3.37
C ASP A 161 -23.21 11.81 2.71
N LYS A 162 -23.21 12.73 1.71
CA LYS A 162 -24.42 13.11 1.00
C LYS A 162 -24.63 12.20 -0.23
N MET A 163 -25.79 11.56 -0.32
CA MET A 163 -26.10 10.65 -1.45
C MET A 163 -25.95 11.33 -2.82
N ASN A 164 -26.39 12.57 -2.96
CA ASN A 164 -26.25 13.31 -4.23
C ASN A 164 -24.79 13.55 -4.60
N SER A 165 -23.92 13.83 -3.60
CA SER A 165 -22.48 14.00 -3.84
C SER A 165 -21.84 12.66 -4.26
N LEU A 166 -22.21 11.56 -3.60
CA LEU A 166 -21.75 10.22 -4.01
C LEU A 166 -22.16 9.91 -5.46
N LEU A 167 -23.43 10.14 -5.83
CA LEU A 167 -23.91 9.94 -7.20
C LEU A 167 -23.13 10.81 -8.21
N ASN A 168 -22.87 12.07 -7.88
CA ASN A 168 -22.08 12.95 -8.74
C ASN A 168 -20.63 12.49 -8.89
N ILE A 169 -20.01 12.00 -7.83
CA ILE A 169 -18.63 11.48 -7.86
C ILE A 169 -18.55 10.24 -8.73
N PHE A 170 -19.42 9.25 -8.51
CA PHE A 170 -19.40 7.99 -9.29
C PHE A 170 -19.74 8.18 -10.76
N ASN A 171 -20.57 9.17 -11.12
CA ASN A 171 -20.90 9.49 -12.52
C ASN A 171 -19.95 10.53 -13.14
N GLY A 172 -19.13 11.22 -12.33
CA GLY A 172 -18.36 12.41 -12.75
C GLY A 172 -16.95 12.13 -13.23
N THR A 173 -16.48 10.85 -13.25
CA THR A 173 -15.11 10.52 -13.64
C THR A 173 -15.02 9.13 -14.26
N ASP A 174 -14.07 8.96 -15.19
CA ASP A 174 -13.59 7.68 -15.71
C ASP A 174 -12.32 7.19 -14.98
N MET A 175 -11.77 7.99 -14.09
CA MET A 175 -10.63 7.63 -13.25
C MET A 175 -11.03 6.58 -12.21
N LEU A 176 -10.04 5.85 -11.70
CA LEU A 176 -10.24 4.91 -10.59
C LEU A 176 -10.66 5.66 -9.31
N ILE A 177 -11.75 5.22 -8.70
CA ILE A 177 -12.19 5.72 -7.37
C ILE A 177 -11.69 4.73 -6.32
N ALA A 178 -10.75 5.17 -5.48
CA ALA A 178 -10.23 4.40 -4.35
C ALA A 178 -11.00 4.80 -3.07
N ALA A 179 -11.78 3.87 -2.51
CA ALA A 179 -12.75 4.18 -1.47
C ALA A 179 -12.40 3.58 -0.11
N HIS A 180 -12.37 4.42 0.94
CA HIS A 180 -12.45 3.99 2.34
C HIS A 180 -13.92 3.85 2.73
N CYS A 181 -14.31 2.65 3.18
CA CYS A 181 -15.71 2.29 3.39
C CYS A 181 -15.98 1.88 4.84
N GLU A 182 -16.55 2.79 5.63
CA GLU A 182 -17.06 2.51 6.98
C GLU A 182 -18.30 3.36 7.26
N ASP A 183 -19.43 2.74 7.61
CA ASP A 183 -20.69 3.42 7.86
C ASP A 183 -20.67 4.24 9.16
N GLN A 184 -20.79 5.57 9.03
CA GLN A 184 -20.67 6.51 10.14
C GLN A 184 -21.79 6.38 11.17
N GLU A 185 -23.01 6.08 10.73
CA GLU A 185 -24.15 5.95 11.63
C GLU A 185 -23.98 4.72 12.53
N THR A 186 -23.59 3.59 11.96
CA THR A 186 -23.28 2.37 12.72
C THR A 186 -22.16 2.61 13.72
N ILE A 187 -21.07 3.30 13.29
CA ILE A 187 -19.94 3.62 14.18
C ILE A 187 -20.40 4.53 15.33
N LYS A 188 -21.16 5.58 15.04
CA LYS A 188 -21.68 6.51 16.04
C LYS A 188 -22.56 5.81 17.09
N ASN A 189 -23.45 4.92 16.64
CA ASN A 189 -24.31 4.15 17.51
C ASN A 189 -23.50 3.18 18.39
N ASN A 190 -22.49 2.52 17.82
CA ASN A 190 -21.58 1.66 18.57
C ASN A 190 -20.76 2.46 19.61
N ILE A 191 -20.25 3.65 19.25
CA ILE A 191 -19.56 4.53 20.19
C ILE A 191 -20.47 4.90 21.36
N ALA A 192 -21.72 5.30 21.11
CA ALA A 192 -22.68 5.64 22.15
C ALA A 192 -22.90 4.47 23.12
N LYS A 193 -23.15 3.26 22.58
CA LYS A 193 -23.31 2.03 23.36
C LYS A 193 -22.11 1.73 24.26
N TYR A 194 -20.88 1.83 23.71
CA TYR A 194 -19.68 1.52 24.49
C TYR A 194 -19.32 2.64 25.47
N LYS A 195 -19.65 3.91 25.19
CA LYS A 195 -19.53 4.99 26.17
C LYS A 195 -20.43 4.76 27.39
N GLU A 196 -21.63 4.28 27.17
CA GLU A 196 -22.55 3.93 28.27
C GLU A 196 -22.00 2.75 29.09
N MET A 197 -21.52 1.69 28.39
CA MET A 197 -20.97 0.48 29.04
C MET A 197 -19.72 0.76 29.89
N PHE A 198 -18.89 1.72 29.48
CA PHE A 198 -17.66 2.13 30.14
C PHE A 198 -17.76 3.52 30.78
N ALA A 199 -18.98 3.90 31.20
CA ALA A 199 -19.21 5.16 31.89
C ALA A 199 -18.38 5.22 33.21
N GLY A 200 -17.58 6.28 33.35
CA GLY A 200 -16.65 6.45 34.48
C GLY A 200 -15.21 6.03 34.21
N GLU A 201 -14.91 5.38 33.09
CA GLU A 201 -13.55 5.14 32.64
C GLU A 201 -13.01 6.31 31.79
N ASN A 202 -11.67 6.50 31.80
CA ASN A 202 -11.03 7.58 31.04
C ASN A 202 -11.15 7.43 29.52
N ASP A 203 -11.30 6.18 29.03
CA ASP A 203 -11.48 5.84 27.63
C ASP A 203 -12.07 4.43 27.50
N ILE A 204 -12.63 4.10 26.34
CA ILE A 204 -13.09 2.75 26.03
C ILE A 204 -11.84 1.86 25.81
N PRO A 205 -11.76 0.66 26.43
CA PRO A 205 -10.63 -0.24 26.24
C PRO A 205 -10.36 -0.51 24.77
N ILE A 206 -9.06 -0.52 24.38
CA ILE A 206 -8.63 -0.65 22.97
C ILE A 206 -9.18 -1.90 22.27
N GLY A 207 -9.33 -3.02 22.99
CA GLY A 207 -9.93 -4.26 22.47
C GLY A 207 -11.41 -4.12 22.05
N LYS A 208 -12.06 -2.97 22.32
CA LYS A 208 -13.41 -2.67 21.84
C LYS A 208 -13.40 -1.94 20.48
N HIS A 209 -12.26 -1.47 20.01
CA HIS A 209 -12.14 -0.80 18.72
C HIS A 209 -12.74 -1.59 17.54
N PRO A 210 -12.50 -2.91 17.39
CA PRO A 210 -13.12 -3.73 16.34
C PRO A 210 -14.64 -3.92 16.45
N TYR A 211 -15.20 -3.70 17.62
CA TYR A 211 -16.66 -3.75 17.81
C TYR A 211 -17.32 -2.40 17.56
N ILE A 212 -16.58 -1.30 17.76
CA ILE A 212 -17.02 0.05 17.38
C ILE A 212 -17.00 0.14 15.85
N ARG A 213 -15.87 -0.18 15.23
CA ARG A 213 -15.68 -0.26 13.76
C ARG A 213 -15.94 -1.69 13.30
N SER A 214 -17.20 -2.07 13.38
CA SER A 214 -17.66 -3.45 13.24
C SER A 214 -17.68 -3.91 11.77
N SER A 215 -17.74 -5.23 11.58
CA SER A 215 -17.97 -5.83 10.26
C SER A 215 -19.27 -5.34 9.59
N ALA A 216 -20.28 -4.99 10.39
CA ALA A 216 -21.51 -4.42 9.88
C ALA A 216 -21.29 -3.01 9.29
N ALA A 217 -20.47 -2.18 9.96
CA ALA A 217 -20.13 -0.84 9.46
C ALA A 217 -19.32 -0.91 8.16
N CYS A 218 -18.32 -1.79 8.08
CA CYS A 218 -17.54 -1.99 6.86
C CYS A 218 -18.43 -2.48 5.71
N TYR A 219 -19.20 -3.54 5.93
CA TYR A 219 -20.05 -4.12 4.89
C TYR A 219 -21.10 -3.14 4.35
N ALA A 220 -21.78 -2.39 5.22
CA ALA A 220 -22.84 -1.46 4.79
C ALA A 220 -22.29 -0.37 3.85
N SER A 221 -21.11 0.16 4.17
CA SER A 221 -20.48 1.19 3.34
C SER A 221 -19.87 0.61 2.05
N SER A 222 -19.20 -0.54 2.13
CA SER A 222 -18.63 -1.22 0.96
C SER A 222 -19.74 -1.66 -0.02
N GLU A 223 -20.86 -2.18 0.49
CA GLU A 223 -22.03 -2.55 -0.33
C GLU A 223 -22.60 -1.34 -1.06
N LEU A 224 -22.75 -0.21 -0.37
CA LEU A 224 -23.21 1.03 -0.98
C LEU A 224 -22.26 1.50 -2.10
N ALA A 225 -20.94 1.51 -1.85
CA ALA A 225 -19.94 1.89 -2.86
C ALA A 225 -19.99 0.98 -4.10
N VAL A 226 -20.03 -0.33 -3.90
CA VAL A 226 -20.12 -1.34 -4.97
C VAL A 226 -21.40 -1.16 -5.78
N ARG A 227 -22.54 -0.92 -5.12
CA ARG A 227 -23.81 -0.67 -5.79
C ARG A 227 -23.79 0.60 -6.64
N LEU A 228 -23.25 1.70 -6.10
CA LEU A 228 -23.12 2.96 -6.85
C LEU A 228 -22.17 2.79 -8.05
N ALA A 229 -21.04 2.12 -7.88
CA ALA A 229 -20.11 1.84 -8.97
C ALA A 229 -20.75 1.00 -10.09
N ARG A 230 -21.52 -0.02 -9.74
CA ARG A 230 -22.26 -0.84 -10.74
C ARG A 230 -23.30 -0.05 -11.51
N ILE A 231 -24.03 0.85 -10.84
CA ILE A 231 -25.05 1.71 -11.48
C ILE A 231 -24.38 2.71 -12.44
N ALA A 232 -23.26 3.31 -12.01
CA ALA A 232 -22.53 4.31 -12.79
C ALA A 232 -21.60 3.71 -13.86
N GLY A 233 -21.29 2.39 -13.81
CA GLY A 233 -20.25 1.78 -14.62
C GLY A 233 -18.83 2.26 -14.24
N ALA A 234 -18.65 2.80 -13.03
CA ALA A 234 -17.41 3.40 -12.58
C ALA A 234 -16.36 2.34 -12.20
N ARG A 235 -15.08 2.70 -12.34
CA ARG A 235 -13.96 1.92 -11.82
C ARG A 235 -13.81 2.19 -10.33
N LEU A 236 -13.94 1.15 -9.51
CA LEU A 236 -13.88 1.25 -8.05
C LEU A 236 -12.82 0.30 -7.48
N HIS A 237 -12.02 0.82 -6.55
CA HIS A 237 -11.09 0.05 -5.74
C HIS A 237 -11.46 0.20 -4.27
N ILE A 238 -11.93 -0.88 -3.63
CA ILE A 238 -12.24 -0.86 -2.19
C ILE A 238 -10.94 -1.10 -1.44
N LEU A 239 -10.51 -0.08 -0.70
CA LEU A 239 -9.27 -0.10 0.08
C LEU A 239 -9.44 -0.92 1.36
N HIS A 240 -8.34 -1.49 1.86
CA HIS A 240 -8.21 -2.14 3.19
C HIS A 240 -9.44 -2.98 3.61
N VAL A 241 -9.95 -3.84 2.73
CA VAL A 241 -10.99 -4.82 3.08
C VAL A 241 -10.54 -5.59 4.33
N SER A 242 -11.38 -5.64 5.35
CA SER A 242 -10.98 -6.13 6.66
C SER A 242 -11.88 -7.23 7.24
N THR A 243 -12.92 -7.65 6.51
CA THR A 243 -13.92 -8.62 7.02
C THR A 243 -14.24 -9.71 5.99
N ALA A 244 -14.49 -10.93 6.48
CA ALA A 244 -15.00 -12.03 5.66
C ALA A 244 -16.34 -11.69 4.98
N LYS A 245 -17.15 -10.85 5.60
CA LYS A 245 -18.46 -10.49 5.08
C LYS A 245 -18.36 -9.64 3.81
N GLU A 246 -17.39 -8.74 3.73
CA GLU A 246 -17.18 -7.88 2.56
C GLU A 246 -16.78 -8.67 1.30
N LEU A 247 -16.14 -9.84 1.46
CA LEU A 247 -15.70 -10.68 0.34
C LEU A 247 -16.83 -11.13 -0.59
N GLN A 248 -18.07 -11.14 -0.09
CA GLN A 248 -19.27 -11.46 -0.88
C GLN A 248 -19.59 -10.41 -1.95
N LEU A 249 -18.97 -9.23 -1.88
CA LEU A 249 -19.19 -8.12 -2.81
C LEU A 249 -18.33 -8.22 -4.08
N PHE A 250 -17.27 -9.04 -4.02
CA PHE A 250 -16.25 -9.16 -5.07
C PHE A 250 -16.38 -10.47 -5.84
N ASN A 251 -15.69 -10.55 -6.97
CA ASN A 251 -15.58 -11.75 -7.80
C ASN A 251 -14.09 -12.06 -8.06
N ASP A 252 -13.83 -13.26 -8.56
CA ASP A 252 -12.51 -13.81 -8.89
C ASP A 252 -12.21 -13.77 -10.41
N TYR A 253 -12.87 -12.89 -11.15
CA TYR A 253 -12.60 -12.70 -12.58
C TYR A 253 -11.17 -12.20 -12.82
N SER A 254 -10.70 -12.30 -14.05
CA SER A 254 -9.42 -11.69 -14.44
C SER A 254 -9.45 -10.17 -14.24
N LEU A 255 -8.30 -9.55 -13.89
CA LEU A 255 -8.25 -8.11 -13.65
C LEU A 255 -8.72 -7.27 -14.83
N SER A 256 -8.51 -7.76 -16.06
CA SER A 256 -8.99 -7.10 -17.28
C SER A 256 -10.51 -7.04 -17.41
N GLU A 257 -11.23 -7.89 -16.68
CA GLU A 257 -12.70 -7.97 -16.67
C GLU A 257 -13.31 -7.28 -15.42
N LYS A 258 -12.47 -6.87 -14.46
CA LYS A 258 -12.93 -6.24 -13.22
C LYS A 258 -13.05 -4.72 -13.36
N HIS A 259 -14.22 -4.19 -13.10
CA HIS A 259 -14.44 -2.77 -12.82
C HIS A 259 -14.37 -2.46 -11.33
N ILE A 260 -14.56 -3.46 -10.47
CA ILE A 260 -14.53 -3.36 -9.02
C ILE A 260 -13.44 -4.30 -8.52
N THR A 261 -12.45 -3.73 -7.86
CA THR A 261 -11.29 -4.42 -7.29
C THR A 261 -11.21 -4.18 -5.78
N ALA A 262 -10.44 -5.00 -5.09
CA ALA A 262 -10.34 -4.99 -3.63
C ALA A 262 -8.90 -5.11 -3.15
N GLU A 263 -8.57 -4.35 -2.12
CA GLU A 263 -7.27 -4.34 -1.44
C GLU A 263 -7.39 -4.97 -0.05
N ALA A 264 -6.36 -5.70 0.36
CA ALA A 264 -6.14 -6.04 1.76
C ALA A 264 -4.80 -5.44 2.22
N CYS A 265 -4.78 -4.83 3.41
CA CYS A 265 -3.53 -4.32 3.95
C CYS A 265 -2.76 -5.40 4.70
N VAL A 266 -1.43 -5.33 4.66
CA VAL A 266 -0.50 -6.20 5.39
C VAL A 266 -0.92 -6.38 6.86
N ALA A 267 -1.33 -5.31 7.53
CA ALA A 267 -1.78 -5.35 8.92
C ALA A 267 -2.99 -6.28 9.13
N HIS A 268 -3.96 -6.29 8.20
CA HIS A 268 -5.15 -7.15 8.27
C HIS A 268 -4.86 -8.62 7.91
N LEU A 269 -3.76 -8.87 7.21
CA LEU A 269 -3.28 -10.22 6.89
C LEU A 269 -2.40 -10.79 8.02
N LEU A 270 -1.83 -9.96 8.89
CA LEU A 270 -0.96 -10.38 10.01
C LEU A 270 -1.72 -10.49 11.32
N PHE A 271 -2.32 -9.38 11.76
CA PHE A 271 -2.86 -9.23 13.11
C PHE A 271 -4.31 -9.69 13.23
N THR A 272 -4.69 -9.99 14.48
CA THR A 272 -6.03 -10.38 14.88
C THR A 272 -6.49 -9.59 16.11
N LEU A 273 -7.77 -9.72 16.46
CA LEU A 273 -8.34 -9.14 17.68
C LEU A 273 -7.54 -9.52 18.95
N SER A 274 -6.94 -10.73 18.99
CA SER A 274 -6.17 -11.18 20.16
C SER A 274 -4.92 -10.33 20.40
N ASP A 275 -4.33 -9.78 19.34
CA ASP A 275 -3.07 -9.06 19.41
C ASP A 275 -3.19 -7.68 20.06
N TYR A 276 -4.43 -7.14 20.18
CA TYR A 276 -4.67 -5.96 21.02
C TYR A 276 -4.29 -6.14 22.49
N ARG A 277 -4.18 -7.39 22.99
CA ARG A 277 -3.78 -7.67 24.39
C ARG A 277 -2.30 -7.34 24.63
N THR A 278 -1.46 -7.57 23.64
CA THR A 278 0.00 -7.40 23.72
C THR A 278 0.47 -6.11 23.05
N LEU A 279 -0.08 -5.78 21.89
CA LEU A 279 0.34 -4.64 21.08
C LEU A 279 -0.48 -3.37 21.37
N GLY A 280 -1.63 -3.51 22.03
CA GLY A 280 -2.47 -2.36 22.42
C GLY A 280 -2.85 -1.50 21.22
N ALA A 281 -2.76 -0.19 21.40
CA ALA A 281 -3.09 0.77 20.37
C ALA A 281 -2.03 0.87 19.24
N ARG A 282 -0.86 0.22 19.37
CA ARG A 282 0.13 0.16 18.29
C ARG A 282 -0.47 -0.42 17.00
N ILE A 283 -1.41 -1.36 17.10
CA ILE A 283 -2.13 -1.94 15.96
C ILE A 283 -3.51 -1.32 15.70
N LYS A 284 -3.82 -0.18 16.32
CA LYS A 284 -5.06 0.53 16.01
C LYS A 284 -4.99 1.17 14.64
N CYS A 285 -5.87 0.76 13.73
CA CYS A 285 -6.08 1.32 12.38
C CYS A 285 -7.57 1.39 12.04
N ASN A 286 -7.91 2.01 10.94
CA ASN A 286 -9.27 2.11 10.42
C ASN A 286 -9.29 1.67 8.95
N PRO A 287 -10.02 0.58 8.63
CA PRO A 287 -10.85 -0.27 9.50
C PRO A 287 -10.04 -1.02 10.56
N ALA A 288 -10.68 -1.33 11.69
CA ALA A 288 -10.02 -2.02 12.79
C ALA A 288 -9.55 -3.42 12.41
N ILE A 289 -8.47 -3.90 13.03
CA ILE A 289 -8.07 -5.32 13.00
C ILE A 289 -9.20 -6.16 13.60
N LYS A 290 -9.62 -7.20 12.88
CA LYS A 290 -10.81 -8.02 13.21
C LYS A 290 -10.41 -9.36 13.84
N LYS A 291 -11.37 -10.31 13.85
CA LYS A 291 -11.15 -11.65 14.39
C LYS A 291 -10.23 -12.49 13.50
N GLN A 292 -9.69 -13.57 14.06
CA GLN A 292 -8.89 -14.54 13.31
C GLN A 292 -9.64 -15.08 12.08
N ALA A 293 -10.94 -15.37 12.21
CA ALA A 293 -11.73 -15.86 11.07
C ALA A 293 -11.80 -14.85 9.91
N ASP A 294 -11.82 -13.54 10.21
CA ASP A 294 -11.77 -12.51 9.18
C ASP A 294 -10.38 -12.50 8.48
N ARG A 295 -9.29 -12.52 9.25
CA ARG A 295 -7.93 -12.61 8.71
C ARG A 295 -7.74 -13.84 7.82
N ASP A 296 -8.15 -15.00 8.29
CA ASP A 296 -7.99 -16.26 7.59
C ASP A 296 -8.82 -16.27 6.29
N ALA A 297 -10.01 -15.66 6.30
CA ALA A 297 -10.83 -15.46 5.11
C ALA A 297 -10.17 -14.47 4.11
N LEU A 298 -9.54 -13.38 4.58
CA LEU A 298 -8.79 -12.47 3.71
C LEU A 298 -7.60 -13.18 3.05
N ARG A 299 -6.84 -13.99 3.80
CA ARG A 299 -5.72 -14.81 3.25
C ARG A 299 -6.21 -15.76 2.15
N ALA A 300 -7.32 -16.44 2.39
CA ALA A 300 -7.95 -17.30 1.37
C ALA A 300 -8.42 -16.49 0.15
N ALA A 301 -8.95 -15.28 0.35
CA ALA A 301 -9.42 -14.38 -0.69
C ALA A 301 -8.28 -13.83 -1.58
N VAL A 302 -7.10 -13.58 -1.00
CA VAL A 302 -5.88 -13.25 -1.76
C VAL A 302 -5.51 -14.39 -2.72
N ASN A 303 -5.50 -15.63 -2.22
CA ASN A 303 -5.16 -16.81 -3.01
C ASN A 303 -6.21 -17.12 -4.10
N SER A 304 -7.48 -16.84 -3.85
CA SER A 304 -8.56 -17.13 -4.80
C SER A 304 -8.78 -16.01 -5.84
N GLY A 305 -8.13 -14.85 -5.71
CA GLY A 305 -8.32 -13.71 -6.60
C GLY A 305 -9.53 -12.81 -6.27
N LEU A 306 -10.22 -13.03 -5.15
CA LEU A 306 -11.24 -12.10 -4.65
C LEU A 306 -10.63 -10.78 -4.16
N ILE A 307 -9.45 -10.85 -3.53
CA ILE A 307 -8.60 -9.70 -3.19
C ILE A 307 -7.54 -9.57 -4.30
N ASP A 308 -7.44 -8.37 -4.85
CA ASP A 308 -6.61 -8.08 -6.01
C ASP A 308 -5.24 -7.54 -5.64
N VAL A 309 -5.15 -6.71 -4.60
CA VAL A 309 -3.93 -6.00 -4.19
C VAL A 309 -3.63 -6.25 -2.72
N ILE A 310 -2.34 -6.32 -2.39
CA ILE A 310 -1.82 -6.21 -1.03
C ILE A 310 -1.05 -4.90 -0.93
N ALA A 311 -1.52 -3.99 -0.08
CA ALA A 311 -0.90 -2.69 0.21
C ALA A 311 -0.63 -2.52 1.70
N THR A 312 -0.19 -1.34 2.14
CA THR A 312 0.19 -1.17 3.55
C THR A 312 -0.79 -0.38 4.39
N ASP A 313 -1.48 0.61 3.85
CA ASP A 313 -2.09 1.71 4.60
C ASP A 313 -1.06 2.30 5.60
N HIS A 314 0.18 2.50 5.09
CA HIS A 314 1.25 3.06 5.89
C HIS A 314 0.85 4.44 6.40
N ALA A 315 0.54 4.52 7.68
CA ALA A 315 -0.04 5.70 8.30
C ALA A 315 0.64 6.02 9.64
N PRO A 316 1.88 6.54 9.62
CA PRO A 316 2.66 6.79 10.82
C PRO A 316 2.04 7.85 11.72
N HIS A 317 2.17 7.62 13.02
CA HIS A 317 1.83 8.52 14.12
C HIS A 317 2.93 8.46 15.16
N LEU A 318 3.13 9.52 15.93
CA LEU A 318 4.06 9.49 17.07
C LEU A 318 3.60 8.42 18.08
N LEU A 319 4.55 7.77 18.75
CA LEU A 319 4.21 6.75 19.77
C LEU A 319 3.35 7.33 20.90
N SER A 320 3.56 8.59 21.27
CA SER A 320 2.73 9.33 22.23
C SER A 320 1.27 9.53 21.75
N GLU A 321 1.02 9.59 20.44
CA GLU A 321 -0.32 9.65 19.86
C GLU A 321 -1.02 8.28 19.87
N LYS A 322 -0.30 7.20 20.15
CA LYS A 322 -0.85 5.84 20.30
C LYS A 322 -1.25 5.55 21.75
N GLU A 323 -1.15 6.51 22.65
CA GLU A 323 -1.62 6.38 24.03
C GLU A 323 -3.14 6.50 24.13
N GLY A 324 -3.73 5.74 25.07
CA GLY A 324 -5.18 5.71 25.30
C GLY A 324 -5.85 4.46 24.75
N GLY A 325 -7.18 4.51 24.72
CA GLY A 325 -8.03 3.41 24.29
C GLY A 325 -8.62 3.58 22.90
N ALA A 326 -9.80 3.06 22.71
CA ALA A 326 -10.46 2.99 21.41
C ALA A 326 -10.86 4.38 20.85
N LEU A 327 -11.04 5.40 21.68
CA LEU A 327 -11.40 6.74 21.24
C LEU A 327 -10.19 7.67 21.10
N LYS A 328 -9.30 7.71 22.12
CA LYS A 328 -8.21 8.69 22.21
C LYS A 328 -7.00 8.35 21.34
N ALA A 329 -6.55 7.09 21.34
CA ALA A 329 -5.38 6.72 20.56
C ALA A 329 -5.64 6.95 19.06
N MET A 330 -4.65 7.50 18.35
CA MET A 330 -4.74 7.73 16.91
C MET A 330 -4.73 6.41 16.13
N SER A 331 -5.46 6.36 15.02
CA SER A 331 -5.53 5.20 14.12
C SER A 331 -4.53 5.33 12.98
N GLY A 332 -3.71 4.30 12.76
CA GLY A 332 -2.63 4.23 11.79
C GLY A 332 -1.36 3.69 12.43
N MET A 333 -0.53 3.04 11.62
CA MET A 333 0.75 2.46 12.02
C MET A 333 1.76 2.47 10.86
N PRO A 334 3.08 2.50 11.13
CA PRO A 334 4.10 2.41 10.08
C PRO A 334 4.28 0.94 9.65
N MET A 335 3.97 0.63 8.38
CA MET A 335 4.03 -0.74 7.85
C MET A 335 4.93 -0.92 6.62
N ILE A 336 5.22 0.16 5.86
CA ILE A 336 5.81 0.07 4.52
C ILE A 336 7.18 -0.64 4.52
N GLN A 337 8.04 -0.34 5.49
CA GLN A 337 9.40 -0.89 5.56
C GLN A 337 9.43 -2.41 5.72
N PHE A 338 8.45 -2.97 6.39
CA PHE A 338 8.42 -4.40 6.71
C PHE A 338 7.33 -5.17 5.95
N SER A 339 6.68 -4.51 4.98
CA SER A 339 5.55 -5.08 4.24
C SER A 339 5.94 -6.33 3.45
N LEU A 340 6.96 -6.24 2.60
CA LEU A 340 7.41 -7.35 1.77
C LEU A 340 7.93 -8.52 2.61
N VAL A 341 8.82 -8.28 3.59
CA VAL A 341 9.37 -9.36 4.42
C VAL A 341 8.29 -10.04 5.28
N SER A 342 7.25 -9.30 5.69
CA SER A 342 6.09 -9.88 6.35
C SER A 342 5.30 -10.83 5.45
N MET A 343 5.10 -10.46 4.19
CA MET A 343 4.42 -11.33 3.22
C MET A 343 5.29 -12.52 2.83
N LEU A 344 6.61 -12.36 2.70
CA LEU A 344 7.55 -13.46 2.46
C LEU A 344 7.60 -14.45 3.64
N GLN A 345 7.44 -13.99 4.87
CA GLN A 345 7.27 -14.90 6.01
C GLN A 345 6.00 -15.74 5.89
N LEU A 346 4.89 -15.18 5.40
CA LEU A 346 3.68 -15.95 5.14
C LEU A 346 3.86 -16.97 3.98
N VAL A 347 4.86 -16.78 3.11
CA VAL A 347 5.28 -17.80 2.14
C VAL A 347 5.96 -18.96 2.87
N ASP A 348 6.89 -18.69 3.81
CA ASP A 348 7.51 -19.74 4.62
C ASP A 348 6.49 -20.52 5.45
N GLU A 349 5.42 -19.86 5.91
CA GLU A 349 4.29 -20.48 6.62
C GLU A 349 3.35 -21.29 5.69
N GLY A 350 3.57 -21.27 4.37
CA GLY A 350 2.73 -21.95 3.38
C GLY A 350 1.35 -21.29 3.15
N ILE A 351 1.19 -20.04 3.57
CA ILE A 351 -0.06 -19.28 3.38
C ILE A 351 -0.16 -18.75 1.94
N PHE A 352 0.94 -18.23 1.40
CA PHE A 352 1.05 -17.71 0.04
C PHE A 352 2.17 -18.39 -0.73
N THR A 353 2.24 -18.17 -2.04
CA THR A 353 3.42 -18.44 -2.86
C THR A 353 4.16 -17.15 -3.19
N LEU A 354 5.42 -17.24 -3.61
CA LEU A 354 6.19 -16.08 -4.08
C LEU A 354 5.50 -15.41 -5.26
N GLU A 355 4.97 -16.22 -6.18
CA GLU A 355 4.25 -15.76 -7.36
C GLU A 355 2.99 -14.99 -6.98
N THR A 356 2.25 -15.45 -5.95
CA THR A 356 1.09 -14.73 -5.40
C THR A 356 1.51 -13.38 -4.84
N ILE A 357 2.60 -13.29 -4.10
CA ILE A 357 3.08 -12.01 -3.54
C ILE A 357 3.46 -11.04 -4.66
N VAL A 358 4.20 -11.51 -5.67
CA VAL A 358 4.57 -10.68 -6.84
C VAL A 358 3.33 -10.24 -7.63
N GLU A 359 2.37 -11.13 -7.83
CA GLU A 359 1.10 -10.78 -8.47
C GLU A 359 0.38 -9.66 -7.71
N LYS A 360 0.22 -9.79 -6.39
CA LYS A 360 -0.61 -8.89 -5.57
C LYS A 360 0.08 -7.58 -5.18
N MET A 361 1.41 -7.54 -5.15
CA MET A 361 2.17 -6.36 -4.75
C MET A 361 2.89 -5.66 -5.92
N CYS A 362 2.93 -6.27 -7.11
CA CYS A 362 3.61 -5.68 -8.27
C CYS A 362 2.71 -5.63 -9.51
N HIS A 363 2.25 -6.79 -10.00
CA HIS A 363 1.52 -6.88 -11.27
C HIS A 363 0.12 -6.28 -11.18
N ALA A 364 -0.66 -6.68 -10.18
CA ALA A 364 -2.04 -6.24 -10.02
C ALA A 364 -2.17 -4.72 -9.80
N PRO A 365 -1.41 -4.07 -8.91
CA PRO A 365 -1.47 -2.61 -8.81
C PRO A 365 -1.04 -1.93 -10.13
N ALA A 366 -0.01 -2.44 -10.84
CA ALA A 366 0.40 -1.88 -12.12
C ALA A 366 -0.73 -1.95 -13.17
N GLN A 367 -1.50 -3.04 -13.21
CA GLN A 367 -2.63 -3.22 -14.13
C GLN A 367 -3.84 -2.36 -13.74
N ILE A 368 -4.23 -2.38 -12.45
CA ILE A 368 -5.41 -1.66 -11.95
C ILE A 368 -5.26 -0.15 -12.16
N TYR A 369 -4.08 0.38 -11.86
CA TYR A 369 -3.78 1.80 -12.03
C TYR A 369 -3.28 2.14 -13.44
N ARG A 370 -3.06 1.14 -14.30
CA ARG A 370 -2.54 1.32 -15.67
C ARG A 370 -1.19 2.05 -15.67
N ILE A 371 -0.28 1.63 -14.79
CA ILE A 371 1.06 2.24 -14.69
C ILE A 371 1.90 1.83 -15.88
N ASN A 372 2.46 2.79 -16.58
CA ASN A 372 3.25 2.54 -17.78
C ASN A 372 4.60 1.91 -17.45
N GLU A 373 4.93 0.79 -18.11
CA GLU A 373 6.25 0.14 -18.15
C GLU A 373 6.84 -0.20 -16.77
N ARG A 374 6.01 -0.52 -15.75
CA ARG A 374 6.42 -0.86 -14.38
C ARG A 374 5.66 -2.09 -13.86
N GLY A 375 6.09 -2.64 -12.73
CA GLY A 375 5.46 -3.76 -12.05
C GLY A 375 5.79 -5.13 -12.64
N TYR A 376 6.70 -5.22 -13.62
CA TYR A 376 7.12 -6.44 -14.31
C TYR A 376 8.61 -6.46 -14.59
N ILE A 377 9.20 -7.66 -14.66
CA ILE A 377 10.54 -7.87 -15.19
C ILE A 377 10.42 -8.21 -16.68
N ARG A 378 10.40 -7.17 -17.53
CA ARG A 378 10.31 -7.27 -18.99
C ARG A 378 11.33 -6.39 -19.66
N GLU A 379 11.94 -6.86 -20.77
CA GLU A 379 12.83 -6.04 -21.57
C GLU A 379 12.14 -4.76 -22.06
N GLY A 380 12.80 -3.61 -21.90
CA GLY A 380 12.28 -2.28 -22.19
C GLY A 380 11.56 -1.59 -21.02
N TYR A 381 11.12 -2.32 -19.99
CA TYR A 381 10.46 -1.74 -18.80
C TYR A 381 11.45 -1.02 -17.91
N ARG A 382 10.98 -0.11 -17.09
CA ARG A 382 11.78 0.52 -16.02
C ARG A 382 12.36 -0.54 -15.11
N ALA A 383 13.63 -0.40 -14.76
CA ALA A 383 14.32 -1.34 -13.88
C ALA A 383 14.00 -1.03 -12.41
N ASP A 384 12.72 -1.20 -12.06
CA ASP A 384 12.24 -1.20 -10.68
C ASP A 384 12.29 -2.64 -10.19
N LEU A 385 13.26 -2.93 -9.33
CA LEU A 385 13.59 -4.30 -8.94
C LEU A 385 13.88 -4.38 -7.45
N VAL A 386 13.59 -5.51 -6.84
CA VAL A 386 14.01 -5.79 -5.46
C VAL A 386 14.70 -7.15 -5.38
N LEU A 387 15.85 -7.17 -4.74
CA LEU A 387 16.63 -8.37 -4.45
C LEU A 387 16.41 -8.76 -2.99
N VAL A 388 15.86 -9.96 -2.76
CA VAL A 388 15.59 -10.49 -1.43
C VAL A 388 16.33 -11.79 -1.18
N ARG A 389 16.80 -11.98 0.05
CA ARG A 389 17.51 -13.18 0.48
C ARG A 389 16.70 -13.95 1.51
N PRO A 390 16.43 -15.25 1.30
CA PRO A 390 15.92 -16.15 2.32
C PRO A 390 17.05 -16.57 3.29
N ASP A 391 16.68 -17.25 4.37
CA ASP A 391 17.60 -17.80 5.36
C ASP A 391 18.57 -16.77 5.97
N ALA A 392 18.08 -15.52 6.11
CA ALA A 392 18.83 -14.37 6.60
C ALA A 392 18.15 -13.78 7.85
N LEU A 393 18.22 -14.53 8.95
CA LEU A 393 17.56 -14.17 10.23
C LEU A 393 18.02 -12.80 10.75
N TRP A 394 17.05 -11.96 11.11
CA TRP A 394 17.29 -10.69 11.77
C TRP A 394 16.06 -10.23 12.57
N GLU A 395 16.29 -9.47 13.62
CA GLU A 395 15.24 -8.93 14.49
C GLU A 395 14.94 -7.46 14.16
N VAL A 396 13.67 -7.07 14.20
CA VAL A 396 13.25 -5.68 14.09
C VAL A 396 13.50 -4.97 15.43
N THR A 397 14.49 -4.09 15.44
CA THR A 397 14.85 -3.24 16.58
C THR A 397 14.55 -1.77 16.27
N ALA A 398 14.37 -0.94 17.28
CA ALA A 398 13.98 0.46 17.09
C ALA A 398 14.99 1.26 16.21
N ASP A 399 16.28 0.95 16.30
CA ASP A 399 17.35 1.57 15.49
C ASP A 399 17.27 1.21 14.00
N LYS A 400 16.54 0.15 13.63
CA LYS A 400 16.31 -0.26 12.24
C LYS A 400 15.06 0.36 11.62
N VAL A 401 14.23 1.03 12.42
CA VAL A 401 13.02 1.70 11.91
C VAL A 401 13.39 3.02 11.27
N LEU A 402 13.25 3.13 9.95
CA LEU A 402 13.59 4.34 9.19
C LEU A 402 12.45 5.36 9.13
N SER A 403 11.21 4.95 9.37
CA SER A 403 10.09 5.88 9.49
C SER A 403 10.37 6.89 10.61
N LYS A 404 10.09 8.16 10.35
CA LYS A 404 10.32 9.27 11.29
C LYS A 404 9.64 9.09 12.65
N CYS A 405 8.52 8.39 12.69
CA CYS A 405 7.81 8.13 13.94
C CYS A 405 8.61 7.24 14.91
N GLY A 406 9.67 6.55 14.46
CA GLY A 406 10.68 5.86 15.27
C GLY A 406 10.21 4.59 15.97
N TRP A 407 9.13 3.95 15.50
CA TRP A 407 8.61 2.71 16.08
C TRP A 407 7.92 1.86 15.01
N SER A 408 7.73 0.57 15.29
CA SER A 408 6.93 -0.34 14.47
C SER A 408 6.10 -1.27 15.36
N PRO A 409 4.89 -1.70 14.94
CA PRO A 409 4.16 -2.75 15.65
C PRO A 409 4.87 -4.11 15.58
N LEU A 410 5.90 -4.24 14.75
CA LEU A 410 6.70 -5.45 14.54
C LEU A 410 8.02 -5.45 15.33
N GLU A 411 8.29 -4.46 16.18
CA GLU A 411 9.47 -4.49 17.05
C GLU A 411 9.55 -5.79 17.87
N GLY A 412 10.74 -6.40 17.93
CA GLY A 412 11.00 -7.71 18.54
C GLY A 412 10.65 -8.90 17.64
N HIS A 413 10.06 -8.68 16.48
CA HIS A 413 9.79 -9.74 15.52
C HIS A 413 11.07 -10.15 14.79
N THR A 414 11.26 -11.46 14.57
CA THR A 414 12.40 -12.00 13.80
C THR A 414 11.90 -12.43 12.43
N PHE A 415 12.49 -11.85 11.38
CA PHE A 415 12.26 -12.25 10.00
C PHE A 415 13.36 -13.20 9.50
N ASN A 416 12.99 -14.14 8.62
CA ASN A 416 13.89 -15.04 7.91
C ASN A 416 14.28 -14.50 6.52
N TRP A 417 13.65 -13.44 6.07
CA TRP A 417 13.89 -12.80 4.78
C TRP A 417 14.45 -11.40 4.97
N LYS A 418 15.38 -11.01 4.11
CA LYS A 418 15.99 -9.68 4.10
C LYS A 418 15.92 -9.06 2.71
N VAL A 419 15.54 -7.78 2.63
CA VAL A 419 15.75 -6.97 1.44
C VAL A 419 17.24 -6.62 1.38
N GLU A 420 17.94 -7.06 0.33
CA GLU A 420 19.35 -6.74 0.13
C GLU A 420 19.54 -5.47 -0.68
N ARG A 421 18.79 -5.35 -1.78
CA ARG A 421 18.86 -4.18 -2.66
C ARG A 421 17.50 -3.84 -3.24
N THR A 422 17.27 -2.55 -3.40
CA THR A 422 16.09 -2.00 -4.09
C THR A 422 16.58 -1.04 -5.18
N PHE A 423 16.11 -1.26 -6.39
CA PHE A 423 16.43 -0.42 -7.55
C PHE A 423 15.17 0.32 -7.99
N ALA A 424 15.26 1.65 -8.04
CA ALA A 424 14.26 2.49 -8.68
C ALA A 424 14.84 3.07 -9.97
N ASN A 425 14.21 2.82 -11.11
CA ASN A 425 14.70 3.22 -12.42
C ASN A 425 16.18 2.79 -12.65
N GLY A 426 16.52 1.59 -12.22
CA GLY A 426 17.88 1.04 -12.35
C GLY A 426 18.92 1.60 -11.38
N HIS A 427 18.57 2.61 -10.59
CA HIS A 427 19.43 3.16 -9.55
C HIS A 427 19.24 2.41 -8.23
N PRO A 428 20.32 1.96 -7.56
CA PRO A 428 20.22 1.28 -6.28
C PRO A 428 19.90 2.28 -5.15
N VAL A 429 18.62 2.51 -4.87
CA VAL A 429 18.14 3.43 -3.81
C VAL A 429 18.34 2.89 -2.41
N TYR A 430 18.48 1.55 -2.28
CA TYR A 430 18.83 0.88 -1.03
C TYR A 430 19.78 -0.28 -1.32
N SER A 431 20.84 -0.40 -0.56
CA SER A 431 21.81 -1.49 -0.63
C SER A 431 22.40 -1.80 0.73
N ASP A 432 22.28 -3.04 1.20
CA ASP A 432 22.95 -3.56 2.38
C ASP A 432 22.82 -2.68 3.65
N GLY A 433 21.63 -2.13 3.88
CA GLY A 433 21.32 -1.28 5.04
C GLY A 433 21.51 0.21 4.80
N MET A 434 22.02 0.62 3.65
CA MET A 434 22.24 2.02 3.30
C MET A 434 21.24 2.51 2.27
N VAL A 435 20.73 3.72 2.49
CA VAL A 435 19.80 4.43 1.58
C VAL A 435 20.57 5.53 0.84
N ASP A 436 20.34 5.68 -0.46
CA ASP A 436 20.86 6.82 -1.23
C ASP A 436 19.86 7.98 -1.20
N ASP A 437 20.11 8.92 -0.30
CA ASP A 437 19.28 10.12 -0.12
C ASP A 437 19.44 11.17 -1.22
N ALA A 438 20.45 11.05 -2.05
CA ALA A 438 20.71 12.00 -3.13
C ALA A 438 19.85 11.72 -4.36
N TYR A 439 19.39 10.46 -4.51
CA TYR A 439 18.52 10.08 -5.62
C TYR A 439 17.10 10.65 -5.47
N ARG A 440 16.43 10.85 -6.60
CA ARG A 440 15.00 11.17 -6.67
C ARG A 440 14.32 10.23 -7.64
N GLY A 441 13.20 9.65 -7.18
CA GLY A 441 12.33 8.84 -8.02
C GLY A 441 11.62 9.66 -9.10
N GLU A 442 10.96 8.96 -10.00
CA GLU A 442 10.20 9.59 -11.08
C GLU A 442 8.70 9.66 -10.72
N GLU A 443 8.03 10.67 -11.25
CA GLU A 443 6.57 10.72 -11.22
C GLU A 443 6.00 9.56 -12.07
N LEU A 444 5.07 8.78 -11.51
CA LEU A 444 4.40 7.71 -12.21
C LEU A 444 3.58 8.26 -13.38
N ARG A 445 3.51 7.49 -14.46
CA ARG A 445 2.69 7.80 -15.62
C ARG A 445 1.67 6.69 -15.84
N PHE A 446 0.44 7.10 -16.10
CA PHE A 446 -0.70 6.22 -16.24
C PHE A 446 -1.20 6.21 -17.69
N GLY A 447 -1.57 5.01 -18.19
CA GLY A 447 -2.21 4.84 -19.50
C GLY A 447 -3.71 5.16 -19.47
N GLU A 448 -4.34 5.15 -20.66
CA GLU A 448 -5.79 5.32 -20.81
C GLU A 448 -6.60 4.09 -20.41
#